data_c403e4d3cf81a84c37f5da85e0743fa3
#
_entry.id   c403e4d3cf81a84c37f5da85e0743fa3
#
_cell.length_a   1.000
_cell.length_b   1.000
_cell.length_c   1.000
_cell.angle_alpha   90.00
_cell.angle_beta   90.00
_cell.angle_gamma   90.00
#
_symmetry.space_group_name_H-M   'P 1'
#
loop_
_entity.id
_entity.type
_entity.pdbx_description
1 polymer ?
#
loop_
_entity_poly.entity_id
_entity_poly.type
_entity_poly.pdbx_seq_one_letter_code
_entity_poly.pdbx_strand_id
1 'polypeptide(L)'
;HTKGILVMTPDAAMVLTGKQALDYSGGVSAEDNQGIGGYERIMGPNGQAQYFASNVEDACRILLAHYEYAYVEPGERFARPAASTDPTDRDAGTSPHGGEFATVGDVFSDEHNPGRKLPFEIRKLMAAVVDQDLPHMERWHGMQHAEIAVTWDAFLGGQSVSLIGFESKPVTLLGWVTADGPLQWTSGTHYPVESKKIARAVNAATGKRPRGVLA
;
A
#
# COMPACT_ATOMS: atom_id res chain seq x y z
N HIS A 1 -6.19 -17.93 -9.10
CA HIS A 1 -5.71 -18.23 -7.73
C HIS A 1 -4.21 -17.95 -7.56
N THR A 2 -3.81 -16.73 -7.81
CA THR A 2 -2.45 -16.31 -7.52
C THR A 2 -2.34 -16.04 -6.02
N LYS A 3 -1.60 -16.86 -5.29
CA LYS A 3 -1.16 -16.53 -3.92
C LYS A 3 -0.01 -15.51 -3.91
N GLY A 4 0.21 -14.85 -5.01
CA GLY A 4 1.30 -13.92 -5.16
C GLY A 4 0.81 -12.49 -5.25
N ILE A 5 1.18 -11.88 -6.33
CA ILE A 5 0.90 -10.48 -6.63
C ILE A 5 -0.02 -10.40 -7.84
N LEU A 6 -0.94 -9.46 -7.82
CA LEU A 6 -1.77 -9.09 -8.95
C LEU A 6 -1.49 -7.63 -9.31
N VAL A 7 -0.95 -7.44 -10.51
CA VAL A 7 -0.79 -6.14 -11.16
C VAL A 7 -1.82 -6.07 -12.27
N MET A 8 -2.61 -5.01 -12.35
CA MET A 8 -3.62 -4.86 -13.38
C MET A 8 -3.43 -3.59 -14.18
N THR A 9 -3.70 -3.68 -15.49
CA THR A 9 -3.77 -2.55 -16.43
C THR A 9 -5.23 -2.11 -16.63
N PRO A 10 -5.47 -0.92 -17.24
CA PRO A 10 -6.84 -0.45 -17.49
C PRO A 10 -7.73 -1.43 -18.26
N ASP A 11 -7.13 -2.15 -19.24
CA ASP A 11 -7.87 -3.08 -20.10
C ASP A 11 -7.99 -4.48 -19.51
N ALA A 12 -7.35 -4.74 -18.35
CA ALA A 12 -7.38 -6.05 -17.72
C ALA A 12 -8.69 -6.27 -16.96
N ALA A 13 -9.19 -7.50 -17.03
CA ALA A 13 -10.30 -7.95 -16.19
C ALA A 13 -10.00 -9.34 -15.63
N MET A 14 -10.19 -9.52 -14.34
CA MET A 14 -10.07 -10.81 -13.67
C MET A 14 -11.47 -11.30 -13.29
N VAL A 15 -12.00 -12.19 -14.09
CA VAL A 15 -13.37 -12.72 -13.91
C VAL A 15 -13.35 -14.24 -13.81
N LEU A 16 -14.20 -14.78 -12.96
CA LEU A 16 -14.44 -16.23 -12.89
C LEU A 16 -15.31 -16.67 -14.07
N THR A 17 -16.31 -15.85 -14.38
CA THR A 17 -17.27 -16.05 -15.46
C THR A 17 -17.43 -14.72 -16.19
N GLY A 18 -17.21 -14.70 -17.50
CA GLY A 18 -17.30 -13.50 -18.31
C GLY A 18 -18.74 -13.04 -18.52
N LYS A 19 -18.87 -11.79 -19.00
CA LYS A 19 -20.16 -11.14 -19.27
C LYS A 19 -21.16 -12.02 -20.02
N GLN A 20 -20.73 -12.69 -21.09
CA GLN A 20 -21.63 -13.53 -21.89
C GLN A 20 -22.31 -14.62 -21.06
N ALA A 21 -21.58 -15.29 -20.17
CA ALA A 21 -22.17 -16.33 -19.33
C ALA A 21 -23.14 -15.74 -18.27
N LEU A 22 -22.85 -14.53 -17.77
CA LEU A 22 -23.78 -13.83 -16.89
C LEU A 22 -25.09 -13.46 -17.62
N ASP A 23 -25.01 -12.98 -18.85
CA ASP A 23 -26.17 -12.67 -19.68
C ASP A 23 -27.04 -13.92 -19.92
N TYR A 24 -26.41 -15.08 -20.17
CA TYR A 24 -27.13 -16.36 -20.33
C TYR A 24 -27.77 -16.86 -19.04
N SER A 25 -27.19 -16.56 -17.88
CA SER A 25 -27.75 -17.02 -16.60
C SER A 25 -29.01 -16.23 -16.18
N GLY A 26 -29.34 -15.15 -16.88
CA GLY A 26 -30.49 -14.30 -16.56
C GLY A 26 -30.33 -13.49 -15.27
N GLY A 27 -29.11 -13.44 -14.72
CA GLY A 27 -28.78 -12.65 -13.56
C GLY A 27 -28.48 -11.20 -13.89
N VAL A 28 -27.87 -10.51 -12.95
CA VAL A 28 -27.38 -9.15 -13.15
C VAL A 28 -26.21 -9.17 -14.12
N SER A 29 -26.29 -8.42 -15.20
CA SER A 29 -25.23 -8.24 -16.17
C SER A 29 -24.52 -6.89 -15.99
N ALA A 30 -23.28 -6.81 -16.47
CA ALA A 30 -22.52 -5.57 -16.59
C ALA A 30 -22.37 -5.18 -18.07
N GLU A 31 -21.88 -3.98 -18.32
CA GLU A 31 -21.66 -3.48 -19.69
C GLU A 31 -20.59 -4.32 -20.41
N ASP A 32 -19.54 -4.70 -19.66
CA ASP A 32 -18.39 -5.45 -20.14
C ASP A 32 -17.71 -6.26 -19.02
N ASN A 33 -16.59 -6.92 -19.34
CA ASN A 33 -15.80 -7.66 -18.35
C ASN A 33 -15.08 -6.74 -17.35
N GLN A 34 -14.76 -5.52 -17.72
CA GLN A 34 -14.14 -4.54 -16.82
C GLN A 34 -15.12 -4.12 -15.72
N GLY A 35 -16.42 -4.04 -16.04
CA GLY A 35 -17.47 -3.76 -15.06
C GLY A 35 -17.63 -4.80 -13.97
N ILE A 36 -17.16 -6.04 -14.20
CA ILE A 36 -17.29 -7.16 -13.25
C ILE A 36 -15.96 -7.65 -12.69
N GLY A 37 -14.84 -7.23 -13.26
CA GLY A 37 -13.52 -7.70 -12.85
C GLY A 37 -12.36 -6.77 -13.19
N GLY A 38 -12.65 -5.54 -13.61
CA GLY A 38 -11.64 -4.52 -13.88
C GLY A 38 -11.04 -3.93 -12.60
N TYR A 39 -9.91 -3.25 -12.77
CA TYR A 39 -9.21 -2.66 -11.61
C TYR A 39 -10.02 -1.59 -10.90
N GLU A 40 -10.50 -0.58 -11.62
CA GLU A 40 -11.11 0.62 -11.02
C GLU A 40 -12.38 0.33 -10.22
N ARG A 41 -13.24 -0.55 -10.73
CA ARG A 41 -14.55 -0.82 -10.14
C ARG A 41 -14.55 -1.98 -9.13
N ILE A 42 -13.65 -2.95 -9.29
CA ILE A 42 -13.72 -4.19 -8.53
C ILE A 42 -12.39 -4.54 -7.85
N MET A 43 -11.31 -4.78 -8.64
CA MET A 43 -10.12 -5.45 -8.11
C MET A 43 -9.21 -4.54 -7.30
N GLY A 44 -9.17 -3.24 -7.61
CA GLY A 44 -8.53 -2.23 -6.77
C GLY A 44 -9.32 -1.99 -5.49
N PRO A 45 -10.60 -1.56 -5.59
CA PRO A 45 -11.47 -1.29 -4.44
C PRO A 45 -11.55 -2.42 -3.41
N ASN A 46 -11.67 -3.66 -3.84
CA ASN A 46 -11.75 -4.81 -2.92
C ASN A 46 -10.38 -5.31 -2.43
N GLY A 47 -9.28 -4.71 -2.91
CA GLY A 47 -7.91 -5.05 -2.55
C GLY A 47 -7.45 -6.43 -3.07
N GLN A 48 -8.04 -6.95 -4.13
CA GLN A 48 -7.50 -8.15 -4.80
C GLN A 48 -6.26 -7.81 -5.61
N ALA A 49 -6.28 -6.68 -6.35
CA ALA A 49 -5.09 -6.18 -7.02
C ALA A 49 -4.24 -5.37 -6.04
N GLN A 50 -2.96 -5.70 -5.96
CA GLN A 50 -1.99 -4.97 -5.16
C GLN A 50 -1.52 -3.71 -5.85
N TYR A 51 -1.39 -3.74 -7.18
CA TYR A 51 -0.85 -2.65 -7.97
C TYR A 51 -1.69 -2.38 -9.23
N PHE A 52 -1.68 -1.13 -9.62
CA PHE A 52 -2.18 -0.66 -10.91
C PHE A 52 -0.99 -0.26 -11.79
N ALA A 53 -1.04 -0.63 -13.05
CA ALA A 53 -0.05 -0.27 -14.07
C ALA A 53 -0.74 0.41 -15.24
N SER A 54 -0.12 1.41 -15.82
CA SER A 54 -0.68 2.15 -16.96
C SER A 54 -0.73 1.33 -18.25
N ASN A 55 0.17 0.34 -18.37
CA ASN A 55 0.29 -0.56 -19.52
C ASN A 55 1.10 -1.81 -19.12
N VAL A 56 1.27 -2.74 -20.08
CA VAL A 56 2.00 -4.00 -19.83
C VAL A 56 3.47 -3.78 -19.50
N GLU A 57 4.12 -2.81 -20.11
CA GLU A 57 5.53 -2.50 -19.81
C GLU A 57 5.69 -2.02 -18.37
N ASP A 58 4.80 -1.13 -17.94
CA ASP A 58 4.75 -0.65 -16.56
C ASP A 58 4.44 -1.79 -15.58
N ALA A 59 3.52 -2.70 -15.95
CA ALA A 59 3.22 -3.89 -15.14
C ALA A 59 4.45 -4.80 -14.97
N CYS A 60 5.25 -4.99 -16.03
CA CYS A 60 6.51 -5.74 -15.95
C CYS A 60 7.52 -5.04 -15.04
N ARG A 61 7.63 -3.71 -15.12
CA ARG A 61 8.52 -2.91 -14.25
C ARG A 61 8.11 -3.04 -12.77
N ILE A 62 6.83 -2.91 -12.47
CA ILE A 62 6.28 -3.11 -11.11
C ILE A 62 6.56 -4.52 -10.61
N LEU A 63 6.37 -5.54 -11.44
CA LEU A 63 6.62 -6.93 -11.08
C LEU A 63 8.09 -7.17 -10.77
N LEU A 64 9.01 -6.66 -11.58
CA LEU A 64 10.45 -6.79 -11.34
C LEU A 64 10.86 -6.06 -10.05
N ALA A 65 10.39 -4.83 -9.86
CA ALA A 65 10.63 -4.07 -8.62
C ALA A 65 10.09 -4.82 -7.39
N HIS A 66 8.90 -5.45 -7.49
CA HIS A 66 8.39 -6.27 -6.39
C HIS A 66 9.31 -7.44 -6.02
N TYR A 67 9.96 -8.07 -7.02
CA TYR A 67 10.89 -9.17 -6.75
C TYR A 67 12.13 -8.73 -5.99
N GLU A 68 12.57 -7.49 -6.09
CA GLU A 68 13.68 -6.95 -5.29
C GLU A 68 13.41 -7.06 -3.79
N TYR A 69 12.15 -6.89 -3.38
CA TYR A 69 11.76 -7.04 -1.97
C TYR A 69 11.46 -8.48 -1.55
N ALA A 70 10.98 -9.31 -2.47
CA ALA A 70 10.35 -10.57 -2.15
C ALA A 70 11.14 -11.81 -2.58
N TYR A 71 12.18 -11.65 -3.38
CA TYR A 71 12.94 -12.79 -3.89
C TYR A 71 13.83 -13.39 -2.80
N VAL A 72 13.72 -14.69 -2.62
CA VAL A 72 14.58 -15.48 -1.74
C VAL A 72 15.23 -16.57 -2.57
N GLU A 73 16.53 -16.67 -2.54
CA GLU A 73 17.26 -17.69 -3.29
C GLU A 73 16.95 -19.12 -2.78
N PRO A 74 17.01 -20.11 -3.66
CA PRO A 74 16.85 -21.51 -3.25
C PRO A 74 17.85 -21.88 -2.15
N GLY A 75 17.35 -22.38 -1.03
CA GLY A 75 18.16 -22.75 0.14
C GLY A 75 18.31 -21.64 1.19
N GLU A 76 17.94 -20.40 0.89
CA GLU A 76 17.93 -19.31 1.86
C GLU A 76 16.55 -19.16 2.53
N ARG A 77 16.56 -18.62 3.73
CA ARG A 77 15.33 -18.37 4.52
C ARG A 77 14.80 -16.95 4.31
N PHE A 78 15.69 -15.99 4.10
CA PHE A 78 15.37 -14.57 3.98
C PHE A 78 15.91 -14.02 2.67
N ALA A 79 15.31 -12.94 2.19
CA ALA A 79 15.86 -12.17 1.08
C ALA A 79 17.24 -11.62 1.46
N ARG A 80 18.15 -11.59 0.48
CA ARG A 80 19.46 -10.95 0.68
C ARG A 80 19.27 -9.45 0.86
N PRO A 81 20.08 -8.82 1.74
CA PRO A 81 20.09 -7.38 1.85
C PRO A 81 20.44 -6.71 0.52
N ALA A 82 19.73 -5.66 0.16
CA ALA A 82 20.13 -4.78 -0.92
C ALA A 82 21.36 -3.96 -0.52
N ALA A 83 22.18 -3.59 -1.49
CA ALA A 83 23.30 -2.70 -1.24
C ALA A 83 22.73 -1.28 -1.04
N SER A 84 22.78 -0.78 0.19
CA SER A 84 22.42 0.59 0.55
C SER A 84 23.66 1.35 0.99
N THR A 85 23.73 2.61 0.61
CA THR A 85 24.75 3.57 1.04
C THR A 85 24.20 4.55 2.08
N ASP A 86 22.90 4.46 2.40
CA ASP A 86 22.27 5.28 3.43
C ASP A 86 22.86 4.91 4.82
N PRO A 87 23.40 5.88 5.58
CA PRO A 87 23.97 5.60 6.88
C PRO A 87 22.92 5.00 7.84
N THR A 88 23.25 3.88 8.47
CA THR A 88 22.34 3.22 9.42
C THR A 88 22.14 4.00 10.71
N ASP A 89 22.97 5.00 10.98
CA ASP A 89 22.91 5.93 12.11
C ASP A 89 22.39 7.32 11.72
N ARG A 90 21.83 7.47 10.49
CA ARG A 90 21.21 8.70 10.04
C ARG A 90 20.04 9.09 10.95
N ASP A 91 20.06 10.34 11.41
CA ASP A 91 18.94 10.89 12.18
C ASP A 91 17.77 11.22 11.26
N ALA A 92 16.79 10.31 11.21
CA ALA A 92 15.57 10.51 10.44
C ALA A 92 14.73 11.73 10.91
N GLY A 93 14.92 12.16 12.18
CA GLY A 93 14.25 13.33 12.73
C GLY A 93 14.63 14.63 12.02
N THR A 94 15.82 14.73 11.45
CA THR A 94 16.27 15.89 10.69
C THR A 94 15.74 15.96 9.26
N SER A 95 15.11 14.89 8.79
CA SER A 95 14.56 14.84 7.43
C SER A 95 13.42 15.85 7.24
N PRO A 96 13.36 16.53 6.07
CA PRO A 96 12.28 17.46 5.79
C PRO A 96 10.91 16.76 5.80
N HIS A 97 9.96 17.30 6.54
CA HIS A 97 8.56 16.85 6.50
C HIS A 97 7.75 17.70 5.52
N GLY A 98 7.91 19.03 5.59
CA GLY A 98 7.13 20.00 4.81
C GLY A 98 5.69 20.15 5.34
N GLY A 99 4.96 21.15 4.86
CA GLY A 99 3.63 21.46 5.36
C GLY A 99 3.67 22.13 6.73
N GLU A 100 2.92 21.62 7.70
CA GLU A 100 2.84 22.20 9.03
C GLU A 100 4.12 22.02 9.87
N PHE A 101 4.97 21.07 9.50
CA PHE A 101 6.23 20.77 10.18
C PHE A 101 7.40 20.98 9.25
N ALA A 102 8.49 21.55 9.74
CA ALA A 102 9.71 21.69 8.97
C ALA A 102 10.44 20.36 8.84
N THR A 103 10.53 19.62 9.93
CA THR A 103 11.23 18.33 10.00
C THR A 103 10.32 17.24 10.56
N VAL A 104 10.73 15.98 10.36
CA VAL A 104 10.07 14.82 10.96
C VAL A 104 10.16 14.86 12.50
N GLY A 105 11.26 15.34 13.05
CA GLY A 105 11.42 15.52 14.50
C GLY A 105 10.40 16.46 15.11
N ASP A 106 9.98 17.49 14.38
CA ASP A 106 9.00 18.47 14.85
C ASP A 106 7.63 17.82 15.13
N VAL A 107 7.28 16.77 14.40
CA VAL A 107 6.05 15.99 14.61
C VAL A 107 5.98 15.44 16.05
N PHE A 108 7.12 15.08 16.61
CA PHE A 108 7.25 14.48 17.94
C PHE A 108 7.67 15.47 19.03
N SER A 109 7.97 16.70 18.67
CA SER A 109 8.38 17.78 19.56
C SER A 109 7.17 18.41 20.27
N ASP A 110 7.23 18.55 21.57
CA ASP A 110 6.18 19.30 22.32
C ASP A 110 6.22 20.81 22.01
N GLU A 111 7.34 21.35 21.53
CA GLU A 111 7.46 22.73 21.11
C GLU A 111 6.69 23.02 19.83
N HIS A 112 6.82 22.15 18.81
CA HIS A 112 6.21 22.31 17.50
C HIS A 112 4.88 21.58 17.33
N ASN A 113 4.64 20.56 18.16
CA ASN A 113 3.39 19.79 18.19
C ASN A 113 2.94 19.54 19.65
N PRO A 114 2.39 20.56 20.33
CA PRO A 114 2.00 20.46 21.72
C PRO A 114 1.05 19.28 22.00
N GLY A 115 1.50 18.37 22.85
CA GLY A 115 0.78 17.14 23.18
C GLY A 115 0.61 16.20 22.00
N ARG A 116 1.36 16.38 20.91
CA ARG A 116 1.34 15.55 19.68
C ARG A 116 -0.05 15.44 19.03
N LYS A 117 -0.79 16.54 19.04
CA LYS A 117 -2.20 16.58 18.57
C LYS A 117 -2.38 17.08 17.15
N LEU A 118 -1.38 17.75 16.59
CA LEU A 118 -1.44 18.23 15.21
C LEU A 118 -1.27 17.06 14.23
N PRO A 119 -2.14 16.96 13.24
CA PRO A 119 -2.05 15.91 12.26
C PRO A 119 -0.86 16.10 11.31
N PHE A 120 -0.31 15.00 10.82
CA PHE A 120 0.84 14.98 9.91
C PHE A 120 0.61 13.97 8.76
N GLU A 121 1.39 14.08 7.70
CA GLU A 121 1.37 13.13 6.60
C GLU A 121 2.26 11.92 6.90
N ILE A 122 1.65 10.76 7.12
CA ILE A 122 2.38 9.54 7.47
C ILE A 122 3.38 9.11 6.38
N ARG A 123 3.06 9.29 5.10
CA ARG A 123 3.96 8.91 3.99
C ARG A 123 5.28 9.65 4.03
N LYS A 124 5.30 10.90 4.47
CA LYS A 124 6.54 11.67 4.64
C LYS A 124 7.39 11.14 5.78
N LEU A 125 6.73 10.74 6.87
CA LEU A 125 7.40 10.09 7.99
C LEU A 125 8.00 8.75 7.55
N MET A 126 7.21 7.93 6.87
CA MET A 126 7.66 6.64 6.35
C MET A 126 8.84 6.81 5.39
N ALA A 127 8.78 7.79 4.49
CA ALA A 127 9.86 8.09 3.56
C ALA A 127 11.16 8.53 4.28
N ALA A 128 11.06 9.23 5.41
CA ALA A 128 12.22 9.61 6.19
C ALA A 128 12.90 8.44 6.92
N VAL A 129 12.15 7.39 7.23
CA VAL A 129 12.64 6.22 7.97
C VAL A 129 13.36 5.21 7.07
N VAL A 130 12.85 4.99 5.85
CA VAL A 130 13.41 4.00 4.92
C VAL A 130 14.73 4.47 4.30
N ASP A 131 15.48 3.54 3.72
CA ASP A 131 16.73 3.84 3.03
C ASP A 131 16.50 4.86 1.90
N GLN A 132 17.28 5.94 1.86
CA GLN A 132 17.06 7.08 0.97
C GLN A 132 17.53 6.82 -0.47
N ASP A 133 18.43 5.87 -0.65
CA ASP A 133 18.99 5.47 -1.95
C ASP A 133 18.29 4.26 -2.58
N LEU A 134 17.33 3.67 -1.88
CA LEU A 134 16.55 2.54 -2.36
C LEU A 134 15.07 2.90 -2.54
N PRO A 135 14.38 2.27 -3.51
CA PRO A 135 12.97 2.56 -3.76
C PRO A 135 12.06 1.97 -2.67
N HIS A 136 10.83 2.46 -2.63
CA HIS A 136 9.73 1.84 -1.90
C HIS A 136 8.50 1.71 -2.80
N MET A 137 7.60 0.77 -2.47
CA MET A 137 6.39 0.52 -3.25
C MET A 137 5.17 0.45 -2.33
N GLU A 138 4.13 1.23 -2.63
CA GLU A 138 2.87 1.18 -1.90
C GLU A 138 1.95 0.08 -2.48
N ARG A 139 1.54 -0.87 -1.62
CA ARG A 139 0.55 -1.89 -1.96
C ARG A 139 -0.87 -1.44 -1.64
N TRP A 140 -1.81 -1.90 -2.45
CA TRP A 140 -3.24 -1.66 -2.23
C TRP A 140 -3.60 -0.18 -2.10
N HIS A 141 -2.90 0.69 -2.82
CA HIS A 141 -3.21 2.13 -2.82
C HIS A 141 -4.67 2.40 -3.20
N GLY A 142 -5.22 1.65 -4.17
CA GLY A 142 -6.61 1.79 -4.63
C GLY A 142 -7.65 1.04 -3.79
N MET A 143 -7.27 0.43 -2.65
CA MET A 143 -8.22 -0.29 -1.81
C MET A 143 -9.12 0.70 -1.08
N GLN A 144 -10.42 0.70 -1.44
CA GLN A 144 -11.41 1.61 -0.89
C GLN A 144 -11.78 1.25 0.55
N HIS A 145 -12.12 2.25 1.33
CA HIS A 145 -12.45 2.14 2.76
C HIS A 145 -11.27 1.65 3.62
N ALA A 146 -10.04 1.77 3.09
CA ALA A 146 -8.78 1.46 3.78
C ALA A 146 -7.70 2.52 3.51
N GLU A 147 -8.13 3.76 3.29
CA GLU A 147 -7.27 4.87 2.89
C GLU A 147 -6.33 5.33 4.00
N ILE A 148 -6.73 5.18 5.27
CA ILE A 148 -5.90 5.54 6.43
C ILE A 148 -4.69 4.63 6.56
N ALA A 149 -4.84 3.33 6.25
CA ALA A 149 -3.72 2.40 6.30
C ALA A 149 -2.83 2.52 5.05
N VAL A 150 -1.57 2.85 5.26
CA VAL A 150 -0.52 2.88 4.23
C VAL A 150 0.37 1.66 4.41
N THR A 151 0.59 0.90 3.34
CA THR A 151 1.40 -0.32 3.39
C THR A 151 2.45 -0.29 2.31
N TRP A 152 3.72 -0.25 2.70
CA TRP A 152 4.85 -0.20 1.81
C TRP A 152 5.70 -1.46 1.88
N ASP A 153 6.24 -1.87 0.73
CA ASP A 153 7.45 -2.66 0.66
C ASP A 153 8.61 -1.68 0.55
N ALA A 154 9.58 -1.78 1.41
CA ALA A 154 10.70 -0.85 1.52
C ALA A 154 11.97 -1.55 2.02
N PHE A 155 13.05 -0.80 2.11
CA PHE A 155 14.31 -1.27 2.70
C PHE A 155 14.67 -0.43 3.93
N LEU A 156 15.26 -1.10 4.91
CA LEU A 156 15.79 -0.49 6.12
C LEU A 156 17.15 -1.11 6.44
N GLY A 157 18.22 -0.34 6.26
CA GLY A 157 19.59 -0.84 6.32
C GLY A 157 19.83 -1.97 5.29
N GLY A 158 19.27 -1.84 4.09
CA GLY A 158 19.29 -2.84 3.03
C GLY A 158 18.33 -4.02 3.23
N GLN A 159 17.73 -4.20 4.40
CA GLN A 159 16.82 -5.30 4.66
C GLN A 159 15.44 -4.99 4.12
N SER A 160 14.85 -5.92 3.37
CA SER A 160 13.46 -5.80 2.91
C SER A 160 12.49 -5.87 4.08
N VAL A 161 11.64 -4.87 4.19
CA VAL A 161 10.62 -4.75 5.24
C VAL A 161 9.24 -4.45 4.66
N SER A 162 8.19 -4.83 5.38
CA SER A 162 6.85 -4.33 5.17
C SER A 162 6.60 -3.23 6.19
N LEU A 163 6.50 -1.99 5.74
CA LEU A 163 6.26 -0.82 6.57
C LEU A 163 4.78 -0.47 6.55
N ILE A 164 4.19 -0.31 7.72
CA ILE A 164 2.77 0.00 7.88
C ILE A 164 2.66 1.33 8.62
N GLY A 165 1.96 2.26 8.02
CA GLY A 165 1.68 3.57 8.61
C GLY A 165 0.18 3.84 8.67
N PHE A 166 -0.20 4.72 9.59
CA PHE A 166 -1.57 5.20 9.73
C PHE A 166 -1.63 6.68 9.48
N GLU A 167 -2.47 7.09 8.54
CA GLU A 167 -2.62 8.51 8.25
C GLU A 167 -3.20 9.25 9.45
N SER A 168 -2.51 10.29 9.86
CA SER A 168 -2.88 11.15 10.97
C SER A 168 -3.85 12.27 10.58
N LYS A 169 -3.95 12.57 9.29
CA LYS A 169 -4.89 13.57 8.76
C LYS A 169 -6.25 12.94 8.46
N PRO A 170 -7.33 13.71 8.45
CA PRO A 170 -8.59 13.28 7.84
C PRO A 170 -8.36 12.91 6.36
N VAL A 171 -8.86 11.77 5.93
CA VAL A 171 -8.68 11.26 4.57
C VAL A 171 -10.02 11.20 3.86
N THR A 172 -10.09 11.74 2.64
CA THR A 172 -11.27 11.60 1.78
C THR A 172 -11.45 10.16 1.38
N LEU A 173 -12.68 9.64 1.48
CA LEU A 173 -13.00 8.30 1.01
C LEU A 173 -12.83 8.20 -0.50
N LEU A 174 -12.25 7.10 -0.94
CA LEU A 174 -12.21 6.74 -2.34
C LEU A 174 -13.49 6.03 -2.78
N GLY A 175 -13.91 6.29 -4.02
CA GLY A 175 -15.00 5.57 -4.65
C GLY A 175 -16.38 5.96 -4.14
N TRP A 176 -17.23 4.95 -4.00
CA TRP A 176 -18.64 5.15 -3.71
C TRP A 176 -18.89 5.39 -2.21
N VAL A 177 -19.56 6.50 -1.90
CA VAL A 177 -19.95 6.86 -0.53
C VAL A 177 -21.46 6.66 -0.41
N THR A 178 -21.91 6.06 0.70
CA THR A 178 -23.34 5.93 0.98
C THR A 178 -23.97 7.31 1.21
N ALA A 179 -25.26 7.47 0.89
CA ALA A 179 -25.98 8.75 1.03
C ALA A 179 -25.87 9.36 2.43
N ASP A 180 -25.83 8.52 3.46
CA ASP A 180 -25.71 8.90 4.86
C ASP A 180 -24.32 8.63 5.44
N GLY A 181 -23.35 8.26 4.59
CA GLY A 181 -21.99 7.96 5.01
C GLY A 181 -21.10 9.19 5.14
N PRO A 182 -20.02 9.11 5.93
CA PRO A 182 -19.06 10.20 6.03
C PRO A 182 -18.33 10.38 4.68
N LEU A 183 -18.02 11.62 4.32
CA LEU A 183 -17.18 11.94 3.16
C LEU A 183 -15.69 11.76 3.44
N GLN A 184 -15.32 11.72 4.70
CA GLN A 184 -13.94 11.61 5.16
C GLN A 184 -13.85 10.64 6.33
N TRP A 185 -12.75 9.91 6.39
CA TRP A 185 -12.36 9.18 7.59
C TRP A 185 -11.75 10.14 8.62
N THR A 186 -12.09 9.91 9.87
CA THR A 186 -11.46 10.66 10.96
C THR A 186 -10.03 10.20 11.17
N SER A 187 -9.16 11.16 11.48
CA SER A 187 -7.76 10.96 11.84
C SER A 187 -7.60 9.91 12.94
N GLY A 188 -6.63 9.02 12.79
CA GLY A 188 -6.22 8.06 13.82
C GLY A 188 -7.25 6.98 14.18
N THR A 189 -8.30 6.80 13.38
CA THR A 189 -9.34 5.81 13.63
C THR A 189 -9.15 4.58 12.75
N HIS A 190 -9.21 3.40 13.37
CA HIS A 190 -9.17 2.12 12.67
C HIS A 190 -10.55 1.62 12.27
N TYR A 191 -10.72 1.35 10.99
CA TYR A 191 -11.94 0.76 10.46
C TYR A 191 -11.72 -0.70 10.03
N PRO A 192 -12.78 -1.53 9.91
CA PRO A 192 -12.62 -2.97 9.65
C PRO A 192 -11.92 -3.30 8.33
N VAL A 193 -12.09 -2.48 7.28
CA VAL A 193 -11.46 -2.73 5.96
C VAL A 193 -9.96 -2.45 6.01
N GLU A 194 -9.55 -1.45 6.78
CA GLU A 194 -8.13 -1.15 7.04
C GLU A 194 -7.44 -2.29 7.77
N SER A 195 -8.09 -2.86 8.79
CA SER A 195 -7.57 -4.04 9.48
C SER A 195 -7.34 -5.21 8.51
N LYS A 196 -8.20 -5.38 7.49
CA LYS A 196 -7.97 -6.38 6.43
C LYS A 196 -6.75 -6.05 5.57
N LYS A 197 -6.55 -4.78 5.21
CA LYS A 197 -5.36 -4.33 4.46
C LYS A 197 -4.08 -4.60 5.23
N ILE A 198 -4.06 -4.24 6.51
CA ILE A 198 -2.94 -4.47 7.41
C ILE A 198 -2.65 -5.99 7.56
N ALA A 199 -3.69 -6.78 7.84
CA ALA A 199 -3.54 -8.23 7.97
C ALA A 199 -2.99 -8.87 6.68
N ARG A 200 -3.38 -8.38 5.50
CA ARG A 200 -2.81 -8.81 4.22
C ARG A 200 -1.32 -8.47 4.12
N ALA A 201 -0.92 -7.26 4.54
CA ALA A 201 0.49 -6.84 4.53
C ALA A 201 1.34 -7.71 5.47
N VAL A 202 0.88 -7.92 6.71
CA VAL A 202 1.54 -8.79 7.69
C VAL A 202 1.64 -10.22 7.17
N ASN A 203 0.56 -10.80 6.65
CA ASN A 203 0.56 -12.16 6.11
C ASN A 203 1.49 -12.31 4.88
N ALA A 204 1.58 -11.28 4.03
CA ALA A 204 2.49 -11.28 2.90
C ALA A 204 3.96 -11.24 3.35
N ALA A 205 4.25 -10.53 4.44
CA ALA A 205 5.59 -10.40 4.99
C ALA A 205 6.01 -11.63 5.83
N THR A 206 5.07 -12.30 6.51
CA THR A 206 5.36 -13.41 7.43
C THR A 206 5.21 -14.81 6.81
N GLY A 207 4.82 -14.90 5.52
CA GLY A 207 4.60 -16.15 4.81
C GLY A 207 5.87 -16.93 4.50
N LYS A 208 5.89 -17.62 3.35
CA LYS A 208 7.04 -18.46 2.91
C LYS A 208 8.33 -17.66 2.64
N ARG A 209 8.26 -16.35 2.56
CA ARG A 209 9.37 -15.42 2.32
C ARG A 209 9.30 -14.32 3.37
N PRO A 210 9.71 -14.64 4.61
CA PRO A 210 9.54 -13.72 5.72
C PRO A 210 10.40 -12.47 5.56
N ARG A 211 9.79 -11.33 5.90
CA ARG A 211 10.41 -10.01 5.94
C ARG A 211 10.13 -9.38 7.30
N GLY A 212 10.89 -8.36 7.66
CA GLY A 212 10.55 -7.53 8.81
C GLY A 212 9.19 -6.84 8.63
N VAL A 213 8.47 -6.67 9.72
CA VAL A 213 7.24 -5.85 9.76
C VAL A 213 7.45 -4.73 10.75
N LEU A 214 7.24 -3.50 10.31
CA LEU A 214 7.28 -2.28 11.12
C LEU A 214 5.91 -1.60 11.04
N ALA A 215 5.38 -1.18 12.19
CA ALA A 215 4.10 -0.49 12.30
C ALA A 215 4.16 0.67 13.31
#